data_852cc55e37c23ab447393940dc7e7541
#
_entry.id   852cc55e37c23ab447393940dc7e7541
#
_cell.length_a   1.000
_cell.length_b   1.000
_cell.length_c   1.000
_cell.angle_alpha   90.00
_cell.angle_beta   90.00
_cell.angle_gamma   90.00
#
_symmetry.space_group_name_H-M   'P 1'
#
loop_
_entity.id
_entity.type
_entity.pdbx_description
1 polymer ?
#
loop_
_entity_poly.entity_id
_entity_poly.type
_entity_poly.pdbx_seq_one_letter_code
_entity_poly.pdbx_strand_id
1 'polypeptide(L)'
;MKKFEEEKLENLFLEKKFTKESHKTLFYLQEIQNEFGYLSYEHMNYLAEFLDIHNSQIESIVSFYKFFNLENVKYTIRICRTISCDLKNKDRIIKGFENELGIQMGEITANREFQLSFCSCLGMCDRAPAILINDRLFSKVSPSQIPQIIEACKNNRLNEDFPETIISTVHFENRLIITTHKGISIKNALKNSPEEILQTLREVNLRGRGGAGFPTWKKWELAKISPDTTKYVVCNADEGEPGTFKDRFLLHKYFGKIIEGMIIAGYTIGAQKGIIYLRGEYLYLVPTIKKVLKEYETDKLLGNNFEIELRMGMGAYVCGEETALIESLEGKRGEPRNRPPYPIDTGYLDKPTIVNNVETFYDIALIFELGNEYFNKFGTKDSRGLKLFSVSGDLEAEGVYVIPYGTTLQELVEMTRAKNIYAIVVGGAQGEIIKKDDFNKILAFEALPSGGSIILLNKNRDLLTVLQNFLEFFVEESCGQCTPCRLGVNELLNGVIELKKGKLSLNKLNKLIELANTIKLSSKCGLGTGSVNGFLSLVENFKEDILGRIEGEKHGNS
;
A
#
# COMPACT_ATOMS: atom_id res chain seq x y z
N MET A 1 38.84 11.13 -5.87
CA MET A 1 37.44 10.78 -5.56
C MET A 1 37.04 9.44 -6.18
N LYS A 2 37.04 9.24 -7.51
CA LYS A 2 36.64 7.97 -8.15
C LYS A 2 37.28 6.71 -7.55
N LYS A 3 38.59 6.68 -7.36
CA LYS A 3 39.29 5.51 -6.80
C LYS A 3 38.92 5.19 -5.35
N PHE A 4 38.54 6.19 -4.56
CA PHE A 4 38.11 6.01 -3.17
C PHE A 4 36.68 5.46 -3.08
N GLU A 5 35.78 5.93 -3.95
CA GLU A 5 34.39 5.40 -4.02
C GLU A 5 34.36 3.97 -4.54
N GLU A 6 35.23 3.62 -5.50
CA GLU A 6 35.38 2.29 -6.05
C GLU A 6 35.88 1.28 -4.99
N GLU A 7 36.93 1.64 -4.23
CA GLU A 7 37.44 0.85 -3.11
C GLU A 7 36.38 0.67 -2.01
N LYS A 8 35.60 1.70 -1.73
CA LYS A 8 34.50 1.63 -0.75
C LYS A 8 33.37 0.70 -1.23
N LEU A 9 33.05 0.69 -2.54
CA LEU A 9 32.11 -0.25 -3.15
C LEU A 9 32.59 -1.68 -3.05
N GLU A 10 33.84 -1.95 -3.41
CA GLU A 10 34.45 -3.29 -3.30
C GLU A 10 34.36 -3.82 -1.86
N ASN A 11 34.70 -2.98 -0.87
CA ASN A 11 34.59 -3.34 0.53
C ASN A 11 33.15 -3.66 0.94
N LEU A 12 32.15 -2.85 0.52
CA LEU A 12 30.74 -3.11 0.78
C LEU A 12 30.31 -4.48 0.25
N PHE A 13 30.72 -4.82 -0.99
CA PHE A 13 30.37 -6.08 -1.63
C PHE A 13 30.99 -7.28 -0.90
N LEU A 14 32.23 -7.13 -0.40
CA LEU A 14 32.91 -8.15 0.39
C LEU A 14 32.28 -8.33 1.78
N GLU A 15 32.03 -7.24 2.51
CA GLU A 15 31.45 -7.24 3.86
C GLU A 15 30.03 -7.81 3.86
N LYS A 16 29.21 -7.41 2.89
CA LYS A 16 27.84 -7.88 2.74
C LYS A 16 27.74 -9.23 2.02
N LYS A 17 28.85 -9.79 1.56
CA LYS A 17 28.92 -11.07 0.85
C LYS A 17 27.97 -11.14 -0.33
N PHE A 18 27.98 -10.09 -1.17
CA PHE A 18 27.15 -10.07 -2.37
C PHE A 18 27.50 -11.22 -3.31
N THR A 19 26.50 -11.79 -3.95
CA THR A 19 26.61 -12.92 -4.87
C THR A 19 26.12 -12.50 -6.27
N LYS A 20 26.57 -13.19 -7.32
CA LYS A 20 26.18 -12.90 -8.70
C LYS A 20 24.73 -13.36 -9.03
N GLU A 21 23.80 -12.96 -8.17
CA GLU A 21 22.39 -13.33 -8.28
C GLU A 21 21.54 -12.11 -8.69
N SER A 22 21.16 -12.04 -9.97
CA SER A 22 20.43 -10.91 -10.54
C SER A 22 19.08 -10.65 -9.85
N HIS A 23 18.44 -11.69 -9.29
CA HIS A 23 17.20 -11.51 -8.52
C HIS A 23 17.37 -10.72 -7.23
N LYS A 24 18.60 -10.45 -6.79
CA LYS A 24 18.92 -9.60 -5.64
C LYS A 24 19.26 -8.15 -6.02
N THR A 25 19.13 -7.77 -7.28
CA THR A 25 19.50 -6.43 -7.78
C THR A 25 18.89 -5.31 -6.93
N LEU A 26 17.58 -5.38 -6.63
CA LEU A 26 16.91 -4.36 -5.84
C LEU A 26 17.50 -4.25 -4.42
N PHE A 27 17.82 -5.36 -3.80
CA PHE A 27 18.48 -5.40 -2.49
C PHE A 27 19.88 -4.80 -2.54
N TYR A 28 20.69 -5.10 -3.56
CA TYR A 28 22.02 -4.53 -3.70
C TYR A 28 22.00 -3.02 -3.91
N LEU A 29 21.07 -2.54 -4.73
CA LEU A 29 20.85 -1.09 -4.92
C LEU A 29 20.45 -0.39 -3.61
N GLN A 30 19.63 -1.04 -2.77
CA GLN A 30 19.27 -0.53 -1.45
C GLN A 30 20.50 -0.43 -0.53
N GLU A 31 21.33 -1.47 -0.48
CA GLU A 31 22.54 -1.48 0.35
C GLU A 31 23.56 -0.44 -0.12
N ILE A 32 23.72 -0.26 -1.45
CA ILE A 32 24.58 0.81 -2.00
C ILE A 32 24.04 2.18 -1.60
N GLN A 33 22.72 2.42 -1.75
CA GLN A 33 22.13 3.68 -1.34
C GLN A 33 22.25 3.93 0.17
N ASN A 34 22.09 2.90 1.00
CA ASN A 34 22.26 3.01 2.45
C ASN A 34 23.68 3.42 2.83
N GLU A 35 24.70 2.95 2.09
CA GLU A 35 26.11 3.24 2.35
C GLU A 35 26.53 4.63 1.85
N PHE A 36 26.03 5.04 0.65
CA PHE A 36 26.47 6.26 -0.01
C PHE A 36 25.46 7.42 0.07
N GLY A 37 24.19 7.14 0.46
CA GLY A 37 23.10 8.11 0.50
C GLY A 37 22.38 8.30 -0.83
N TYR A 38 23.00 7.89 -1.96
CA TYR A 38 22.47 8.04 -3.31
C TYR A 38 23.06 6.98 -4.25
N LEU A 39 22.51 6.90 -5.47
CA LEU A 39 23.00 6.02 -6.53
C LEU A 39 23.58 6.87 -7.66
N SER A 40 24.92 6.84 -7.82
CA SER A 40 25.58 7.46 -8.99
C SER A 40 25.56 6.53 -10.20
N TYR A 41 25.89 7.07 -11.37
CA TYR A 41 26.09 6.27 -12.58
C TYR A 41 27.20 5.21 -12.38
N GLU A 42 28.27 5.57 -11.69
CA GLU A 42 29.38 4.68 -11.38
C GLU A 42 28.93 3.52 -10.48
N HIS A 43 28.09 3.78 -9.45
CA HIS A 43 27.50 2.74 -8.60
C HIS A 43 26.67 1.75 -9.41
N MET A 44 25.81 2.27 -10.31
CA MET A 44 24.95 1.45 -11.17
C MET A 44 25.76 0.61 -12.16
N ASN A 45 26.79 1.21 -12.78
CA ASN A 45 27.67 0.52 -13.73
C ASN A 45 28.47 -0.58 -13.06
N TYR A 46 29.04 -0.31 -11.87
CA TYR A 46 29.76 -1.33 -11.10
C TYR A 46 28.87 -2.53 -10.74
N LEU A 47 27.64 -2.28 -10.30
CA LEU A 47 26.68 -3.34 -10.00
C LEU A 47 26.30 -4.13 -11.26
N ALA A 48 26.12 -3.46 -12.41
CA ALA A 48 25.80 -4.10 -13.68
C ALA A 48 26.93 -5.05 -14.12
N GLU A 49 28.17 -4.59 -14.05
CA GLU A 49 29.37 -5.40 -14.34
C GLU A 49 29.51 -6.58 -13.36
N PHE A 50 29.28 -6.37 -12.06
CA PHE A 50 29.30 -7.42 -11.06
C PHE A 50 28.28 -8.51 -11.32
N LEU A 51 27.05 -8.15 -11.73
CA LEU A 51 25.96 -9.07 -12.02
C LEU A 51 25.98 -9.66 -13.43
N ASP A 52 26.88 -9.19 -14.31
CA ASP A 52 26.95 -9.53 -15.73
C ASP A 52 25.63 -9.25 -16.47
N ILE A 53 25.07 -8.04 -16.26
CA ILE A 53 23.85 -7.53 -16.91
C ILE A 53 24.11 -6.15 -17.51
N HIS A 54 23.24 -5.72 -18.45
CA HIS A 54 23.36 -4.40 -19.04
C HIS A 54 23.06 -3.27 -18.05
N ASN A 55 23.83 -2.18 -18.09
CA ASN A 55 23.58 -1.00 -17.23
C ASN A 55 22.18 -0.43 -17.42
N SER A 56 21.63 -0.45 -18.63
CA SER A 56 20.24 -0.01 -18.91
C SER A 56 19.17 -0.79 -18.12
N GLN A 57 19.44 -2.03 -17.71
CA GLN A 57 18.53 -2.78 -16.85
C GLN A 57 18.55 -2.21 -15.43
N ILE A 58 19.73 -1.87 -14.90
CA ILE A 58 19.87 -1.20 -13.59
C ILE A 58 19.20 0.18 -13.63
N GLU A 59 19.47 0.99 -14.64
CA GLU A 59 18.86 2.33 -14.81
C GLU A 59 17.33 2.23 -14.90
N SER A 60 16.83 1.22 -15.62
CA SER A 60 15.39 0.96 -15.73
C SER A 60 14.75 0.62 -14.37
N ILE A 61 15.44 -0.15 -13.51
CA ILE A 61 15.00 -0.46 -12.15
C ILE A 61 15.03 0.81 -11.29
N VAL A 62 16.15 1.53 -11.27
CA VAL A 62 16.34 2.72 -10.44
C VAL A 62 15.34 3.83 -10.80
N SER A 63 15.08 4.05 -12.09
CA SER A 63 14.09 5.05 -12.54
C SER A 63 12.64 4.69 -12.23
N PHE A 64 12.34 3.42 -11.95
CA PHE A 64 11.01 2.94 -11.63
C PHE A 64 10.61 3.18 -10.18
N TYR A 65 11.55 3.03 -9.25
CA TYR A 65 11.27 3.09 -7.82
C TYR A 65 11.58 4.47 -7.25
N LYS A 66 10.56 5.11 -6.68
CA LYS A 66 10.61 6.52 -6.23
C LYS A 66 11.52 6.79 -5.03
N PHE A 67 11.96 5.76 -4.33
CA PHE A 67 12.80 5.91 -3.13
C PHE A 67 14.29 5.79 -3.42
N PHE A 68 14.67 5.54 -4.67
CA PHE A 68 16.06 5.71 -5.06
C PHE A 68 16.39 7.19 -5.24
N ASN A 69 17.48 7.61 -4.64
CA ASN A 69 18.02 8.96 -4.73
C ASN A 69 19.14 8.98 -5.79
N LEU A 70 18.96 9.73 -6.87
CA LEU A 70 19.99 9.90 -7.91
C LEU A 70 20.90 11.09 -7.64
N GLU A 71 20.54 11.93 -6.69
CA GLU A 71 21.24 13.15 -6.34
C GLU A 71 21.89 13.03 -4.96
N ASN A 72 23.15 13.42 -4.85
CA ASN A 72 23.84 13.49 -3.57
C ASN A 72 23.34 14.70 -2.77
N VAL A 73 22.30 14.48 -1.99
CA VAL A 73 21.64 15.49 -1.15
C VAL A 73 21.55 14.94 0.27
N LYS A 74 21.85 15.79 1.25
CA LYS A 74 21.88 15.38 2.65
C LYS A 74 20.48 15.02 3.19
N TYR A 75 19.46 15.81 2.85
CA TYR A 75 18.08 15.62 3.27
C TYR A 75 17.11 15.68 2.10
N THR A 76 16.42 14.59 1.83
CA THR A 76 15.29 14.55 0.89
C THR A 76 13.98 14.62 1.69
N ILE A 77 13.26 15.73 1.52
CA ILE A 77 11.95 15.97 2.15
C ILE A 77 10.86 15.55 1.15
N ARG A 78 10.17 14.45 1.44
CA ARG A 78 9.07 13.92 0.64
C ARG A 78 7.74 14.29 1.27
N ILE A 79 6.90 15.05 0.56
CA ILE A 79 5.59 15.49 1.03
C ILE A 79 4.51 14.60 0.42
N CYS A 80 3.70 13.97 1.28
CA CYS A 80 2.58 13.14 0.85
C CYS A 80 1.51 13.98 0.16
N ARG A 81 1.11 13.61 -1.08
CA ARG A 81 0.15 14.38 -1.88
C ARG A 81 -1.20 13.71 -2.07
N THR A 82 -1.45 12.54 -1.46
CA THR A 82 -2.70 11.82 -1.60
C THR A 82 -3.84 12.49 -0.83
N ILE A 83 -5.05 12.02 -1.11
CA ILE A 83 -6.32 12.64 -0.71
C ILE A 83 -6.40 12.99 0.79
N SER A 84 -5.99 12.12 1.71
CA SER A 84 -6.09 12.40 3.15
C SER A 84 -5.23 13.62 3.55
N CYS A 85 -4.03 13.76 2.97
CA CYS A 85 -3.18 14.93 3.19
C CYS A 85 -3.73 16.17 2.49
N ASP A 86 -4.35 16.02 1.32
CA ASP A 86 -5.02 17.09 0.60
C ASP A 86 -6.19 17.67 1.40
N LEU A 87 -7.05 16.81 1.95
CA LEU A 87 -8.17 17.20 2.81
C LEU A 87 -7.72 17.96 4.09
N LYS A 88 -6.48 17.78 4.52
CA LYS A 88 -5.86 18.42 5.70
C LYS A 88 -4.88 19.55 5.32
N ASN A 89 -5.07 20.17 4.14
CA ASN A 89 -4.33 21.35 3.67
C ASN A 89 -2.82 21.14 3.49
N LYS A 90 -2.41 20.05 2.81
CA LYS A 90 -1.01 19.81 2.44
C LYS A 90 -0.32 21.01 1.77
N ASP A 91 -1.09 21.82 1.00
CA ASP A 91 -0.54 22.97 0.28
C ASP A 91 0.08 24.03 1.21
N ARG A 92 -0.40 24.16 2.45
CA ARG A 92 0.23 25.01 3.46
C ARG A 92 1.58 24.47 3.91
N ILE A 93 1.72 23.15 3.95
CA ILE A 93 2.99 22.48 4.28
C ILE A 93 3.98 22.66 3.14
N ILE A 94 3.54 22.46 1.88
CA ILE A 94 4.35 22.69 0.69
C ILE A 94 4.89 24.13 0.68
N LYS A 95 4.00 25.13 0.73
CA LYS A 95 4.39 26.54 0.78
C LYS A 95 5.31 26.89 1.95
N GLY A 96 5.11 26.27 3.10
CA GLY A 96 5.96 26.45 4.27
C GLY A 96 7.41 26.01 3.99
N PHE A 97 7.60 24.81 3.42
CA PHE A 97 8.93 24.32 3.06
C PHE A 97 9.56 25.10 1.89
N GLU A 98 8.77 25.45 0.86
CA GLU A 98 9.25 26.27 -0.27
C GLU A 98 9.79 27.63 0.22
N ASN A 99 9.05 28.31 1.10
CA ASN A 99 9.44 29.59 1.67
C ASN A 99 10.67 29.47 2.58
N GLU A 100 10.73 28.46 3.43
CA GLU A 100 11.83 28.28 4.40
C GLU A 100 13.15 27.91 3.72
N LEU A 101 13.08 27.13 2.63
CA LEU A 101 14.25 26.65 1.89
C LEU A 101 14.60 27.50 0.68
N GLY A 102 13.70 28.39 0.21
CA GLY A 102 13.89 29.22 -0.96
C GLY A 102 13.95 28.46 -2.29
N ILE A 103 13.29 27.30 -2.35
CA ILE A 103 13.20 26.42 -3.53
C ILE A 103 11.76 26.00 -3.78
N GLN A 104 11.45 25.53 -4.98
CA GLN A 104 10.15 24.97 -5.34
C GLN A 104 10.13 23.45 -5.21
N MET A 105 8.93 22.85 -5.20
CA MET A 105 8.79 21.39 -5.25
C MET A 105 9.50 20.80 -6.48
N GLY A 106 10.31 19.78 -6.25
CA GLY A 106 11.16 19.13 -7.25
C GLY A 106 12.60 19.67 -7.30
N GLU A 107 12.89 20.78 -6.63
CA GLU A 107 14.20 21.43 -6.66
C GLU A 107 15.10 21.02 -5.49
N ILE A 108 16.39 21.33 -5.66
CA ILE A 108 17.47 21.10 -4.68
C ILE A 108 18.07 22.46 -4.30
N THR A 109 18.37 22.68 -3.02
CA THR A 109 19.07 23.86 -2.54
C THR A 109 20.49 23.97 -3.15
N ALA A 110 20.97 25.20 -3.39
CA ALA A 110 22.27 25.45 -4.03
C ALA A 110 23.45 24.79 -3.27
N ASN A 111 23.36 24.68 -1.95
CA ASN A 111 24.34 23.98 -1.11
C ASN A 111 24.16 22.45 -1.09
N ARG A 112 23.18 21.91 -1.83
CA ARG A 112 22.82 20.48 -1.90
C ARG A 112 22.47 19.87 -0.55
N GLU A 113 22.01 20.67 0.39
CA GLU A 113 21.62 20.19 1.72
C GLU A 113 20.21 19.63 1.72
N PHE A 114 19.26 20.24 0.99
CA PHE A 114 17.85 19.85 0.94
C PHE A 114 17.34 19.65 -0.48
N GLN A 115 16.47 18.67 -0.63
CA GLN A 115 15.63 18.44 -1.81
C GLN A 115 14.17 18.38 -1.37
N LEU A 116 13.27 19.06 -2.11
CA LEU A 116 11.81 18.89 -1.97
C LEU A 116 11.29 17.96 -3.05
N SER A 117 10.50 16.97 -2.67
CA SER A 117 9.85 16.08 -3.62
C SER A 117 8.47 15.64 -3.13
N PHE A 118 7.62 15.19 -4.05
CA PHE A 118 6.38 14.51 -3.70
C PHE A 118 6.62 13.03 -3.45
N CYS A 119 5.78 12.43 -2.62
CA CYS A 119 5.63 10.99 -2.53
C CYS A 119 4.15 10.60 -2.57
N SER A 120 3.93 9.34 -2.84
CA SER A 120 2.63 8.70 -2.72
C SER A 120 2.20 8.58 -1.25
N CYS A 121 1.16 7.82 -0.96
CA CYS A 121 0.64 7.70 0.38
C CYS A 121 1.69 7.16 1.36
N LEU A 122 1.96 7.90 2.44
CA LEU A 122 2.85 7.47 3.53
C LEU A 122 2.18 6.53 4.55
N GLY A 123 0.92 6.13 4.31
CA GLY A 123 0.17 5.29 5.24
C GLY A 123 -0.22 5.99 6.55
N MET A 124 -0.17 7.33 6.61
CA MET A 124 -0.50 8.15 7.78
C MET A 124 -1.81 8.93 7.58
N CYS A 125 -2.79 8.32 6.94
CA CYS A 125 -4.03 9.02 6.58
C CYS A 125 -4.89 9.42 7.78
N ASP A 126 -4.79 8.71 8.91
CA ASP A 126 -5.37 9.09 10.20
C ASP A 126 -4.58 10.20 10.93
N ARG A 127 -3.43 10.59 10.39
CA ARG A 127 -2.52 11.56 10.99
C ARG A 127 -1.96 12.55 9.96
N ALA A 128 -2.75 12.85 8.97
CA ALA A 128 -2.42 13.81 7.91
C ALA A 128 -2.33 15.25 8.47
N PRO A 129 -1.53 16.16 7.87
CA PRO A 129 -0.58 15.93 6.78
C PRO A 129 0.67 15.18 7.25
N ALA A 130 1.28 14.39 6.34
CA ALA A 130 2.47 13.61 6.62
C ALA A 130 3.61 13.93 5.63
N ILE A 131 4.84 13.90 6.14
CA ILE A 131 6.07 14.05 5.35
C ILE A 131 7.09 13.00 5.77
N LEU A 132 8.03 12.71 4.89
CA LEU A 132 9.17 11.84 5.15
C LEU A 132 10.45 12.62 4.87
N ILE A 133 11.36 12.71 5.84
CA ILE A 133 12.69 13.33 5.69
C ILE A 133 13.72 12.20 5.76
N ASN A 134 14.32 11.86 4.62
CA ASN A 134 15.05 10.62 4.43
C ASN A 134 14.17 9.45 4.89
N ASP A 135 14.53 8.75 5.97
CA ASP A 135 13.80 7.61 6.54
C ASP A 135 12.91 8.01 7.72
N ARG A 136 12.89 9.30 8.07
CA ARG A 136 12.19 9.82 9.25
C ARG A 136 10.78 10.29 8.91
N LEU A 137 9.79 9.65 9.49
CA LEU A 137 8.38 9.97 9.29
C LEU A 137 7.89 11.06 10.27
N PHE A 138 7.19 12.06 9.73
CA PHE A 138 6.48 13.09 10.49
C PHE A 138 4.98 13.04 10.13
N SER A 139 4.15 13.17 11.14
CA SER A 139 2.69 13.17 10.99
C SER A 139 2.06 14.35 11.73
N LYS A 140 0.87 14.80 11.27
CA LYS A 140 0.18 16.00 11.77
C LYS A 140 1.08 17.25 11.74
N VAL A 141 1.87 17.36 10.67
CA VAL A 141 2.81 18.48 10.50
C VAL A 141 2.03 19.79 10.36
N SER A 142 2.44 20.79 11.10
CA SER A 142 1.89 22.16 11.01
C SER A 142 2.92 23.12 10.39
N PRO A 143 2.49 24.19 9.72
CA PRO A 143 3.42 25.19 9.19
C PRO A 143 4.36 25.79 10.24
N SER A 144 3.91 25.92 11.49
CA SER A 144 4.71 26.45 12.59
C SER A 144 5.88 25.56 13.03
N GLN A 145 5.84 24.27 12.72
CA GLN A 145 6.93 23.31 13.02
C GLN A 145 8.03 23.32 11.96
N ILE A 146 7.77 23.83 10.75
CA ILE A 146 8.70 23.74 9.62
C ILE A 146 10.06 24.39 9.90
N PRO A 147 10.16 25.63 10.44
CA PRO A 147 11.46 26.24 10.76
C PRO A 147 12.26 25.39 11.77
N GLN A 148 11.59 24.83 12.78
CA GLN A 148 12.22 23.99 13.79
C GLN A 148 12.74 22.67 13.21
N ILE A 149 11.98 22.05 12.29
CA ILE A 149 12.38 20.83 11.59
C ILE A 149 13.63 21.10 10.74
N ILE A 150 13.65 22.22 9.98
CA ILE A 150 14.79 22.58 9.14
C ILE A 150 16.01 22.91 10.00
N GLU A 151 15.84 23.61 11.11
CA GLU A 151 16.93 23.89 12.04
C GLU A 151 17.50 22.62 12.67
N ALA A 152 16.65 21.70 13.08
CA ALA A 152 17.08 20.38 13.58
C ALA A 152 17.86 19.58 12.54
N CYS A 153 17.45 19.63 11.25
CA CYS A 153 18.21 19.04 10.14
C CYS A 153 19.60 19.69 10.02
N LYS A 154 19.68 21.01 9.95
CA LYS A 154 20.97 21.76 9.82
C LYS A 154 21.93 21.42 10.96
N ASN A 155 21.41 21.24 12.16
CA ASN A 155 22.19 20.92 13.36
C ASN A 155 22.42 19.41 13.58
N ASN A 156 21.98 18.54 12.67
CA ASN A 156 22.01 17.05 12.79
C ASN A 156 21.32 16.51 14.04
N ARG A 157 20.32 17.21 14.58
CA ARG A 157 19.57 16.84 15.79
C ARG A 157 18.14 16.38 15.52
N LEU A 158 17.83 16.00 14.28
CA LEU A 158 16.48 15.63 13.88
C LEU A 158 15.89 14.51 14.75
N ASN A 159 16.71 13.53 15.11
CA ASN A 159 16.31 12.39 15.94
C ASN A 159 16.14 12.75 17.43
N GLU A 160 16.89 13.71 17.91
CA GLU A 160 16.87 14.18 19.32
C GLU A 160 15.69 15.11 19.56
N ASP A 161 15.52 16.10 18.68
CA ASP A 161 14.50 17.14 18.81
C ASP A 161 13.09 16.62 18.44
N PHE A 162 13.02 15.60 17.56
CA PHE A 162 11.77 14.98 17.12
C PHE A 162 11.83 13.46 17.28
N PRO A 163 11.68 12.89 18.48
CA PRO A 163 11.71 11.45 18.70
C PRO A 163 10.57 10.75 17.93
N GLU A 164 10.88 9.61 17.33
CA GLU A 164 9.92 8.86 16.52
C GLU A 164 8.78 8.31 17.38
N THR A 165 7.57 8.59 16.96
CA THR A 165 6.38 8.14 17.68
C THR A 165 5.42 7.45 16.70
N ILE A 166 5.32 6.12 16.81
CA ILE A 166 4.36 5.34 16.04
C ILE A 166 3.05 5.31 16.80
N ILE A 167 2.07 6.08 16.34
CA ILE A 167 0.74 6.12 16.93
C ILE A 167 -0.27 5.51 15.97
N SER A 168 -1.08 4.58 16.46
CA SER A 168 -2.25 4.06 15.77
C SER A 168 -3.46 4.16 16.69
N THR A 169 -4.50 4.81 16.22
CA THR A 169 -5.78 4.89 16.93
C THR A 169 -6.67 3.75 16.47
N VAL A 170 -7.27 3.03 17.39
CA VAL A 170 -8.14 1.88 17.10
C VAL A 170 -9.46 2.04 17.83
N HIS A 171 -10.54 1.79 17.11
CA HIS A 171 -11.89 1.79 17.61
C HIS A 171 -12.48 0.39 17.50
N PHE A 172 -13.00 -0.14 18.59
CA PHE A 172 -13.63 -1.45 18.63
C PHE A 172 -15.12 -1.30 18.88
N GLU A 173 -15.92 -2.04 18.11
CA GLU A 173 -17.29 -2.32 18.50
C GLU A 173 -17.28 -3.49 19.49
N ASN A 174 -17.71 -3.23 20.73
CA ASN A 174 -17.89 -4.23 21.78
C ASN A 174 -16.74 -5.24 21.98
N ARG A 175 -15.73 -4.87 22.80
CA ARG A 175 -14.73 -5.75 23.45
C ARG A 175 -14.27 -6.97 22.62
N LEU A 176 -13.93 -6.74 21.36
CA LEU A 176 -13.29 -7.77 20.56
C LEU A 176 -11.90 -8.03 21.14
N ILE A 177 -11.74 -9.19 21.75
CA ILE A 177 -10.49 -9.61 22.38
C ILE A 177 -9.51 -9.89 21.25
N ILE A 178 -8.61 -8.96 20.99
CA ILE A 178 -7.41 -9.26 20.22
C ILE A 178 -6.49 -9.97 21.19
N THR A 179 -6.44 -11.29 21.07
CA THR A 179 -5.61 -12.10 21.95
C THR A 179 -4.14 -11.96 21.57
N THR A 180 -3.26 -12.13 22.55
CA THR A 180 -1.81 -11.94 22.40
C THR A 180 -1.01 -13.15 22.85
N HIS A 181 -1.64 -14.32 22.95
CA HIS A 181 -0.93 -15.52 23.38
C HIS A 181 -0.03 -16.06 22.29
N LYS A 182 1.28 -15.85 22.46
CA LYS A 182 2.32 -16.27 21.53
C LYS A 182 2.31 -17.79 21.31
N GLY A 183 2.31 -18.21 20.04
CA GLY A 183 2.44 -19.60 19.63
C GLY A 183 1.17 -20.46 19.77
N ILE A 184 0.08 -19.95 20.34
CA ILE A 184 -1.12 -20.76 20.58
C ILE A 184 -1.82 -21.14 19.27
N SER A 185 -1.86 -20.23 18.30
CA SER A 185 -2.42 -20.47 16.96
C SER A 185 -1.66 -21.60 16.25
N ILE A 186 -0.32 -21.56 16.30
CA ILE A 186 0.54 -22.61 15.75
C ILE A 186 0.27 -23.95 16.43
N LYS A 187 0.30 -23.96 17.77
CA LYS A 187 0.07 -25.19 18.56
C LYS A 187 -1.28 -25.83 18.24
N ASN A 188 -2.31 -25.02 18.03
CA ASN A 188 -3.64 -25.54 17.70
C ASN A 188 -3.74 -25.98 16.24
N ALA A 189 -3.16 -25.23 15.32
CA ALA A 189 -3.16 -25.59 13.91
C ALA A 189 -2.39 -26.89 13.63
N LEU A 190 -1.22 -27.06 14.24
CA LEU A 190 -0.37 -28.25 14.03
C LEU A 190 -0.92 -29.54 14.67
N LYS A 191 -2.05 -29.51 15.38
CA LYS A 191 -2.80 -30.72 15.76
C LYS A 191 -3.59 -31.30 14.60
N ASN A 192 -3.76 -30.53 13.53
CA ASN A 192 -4.55 -30.88 12.35
C ASN A 192 -3.62 -31.18 11.17
N SER A 193 -4.04 -32.06 10.29
CA SER A 193 -3.39 -32.25 8.98
C SER A 193 -3.55 -31.02 8.09
N PRO A 194 -2.74 -30.85 7.06
CA PRO A 194 -2.93 -29.80 6.05
C PRO A 194 -4.32 -29.80 5.43
N GLU A 195 -4.92 -30.96 5.22
CA GLU A 195 -6.28 -31.13 4.69
C GLU A 195 -7.34 -30.58 5.65
N GLU A 196 -7.21 -30.86 6.94
CA GLU A 196 -8.12 -30.35 7.99
C GLU A 196 -7.98 -28.83 8.15
N ILE A 197 -6.77 -28.27 8.01
CA ILE A 197 -6.55 -26.81 7.99
C ILE A 197 -7.29 -26.20 6.79
N LEU A 198 -7.14 -26.76 5.59
CA LEU A 198 -7.84 -26.28 4.39
C LEU A 198 -9.36 -26.40 4.56
N GLN A 199 -9.85 -27.48 5.15
CA GLN A 199 -11.26 -27.65 5.44
C GLN A 199 -11.78 -26.60 6.43
N THR A 200 -11.03 -26.31 7.50
CA THR A 200 -11.31 -25.22 8.45
C THR A 200 -11.45 -23.87 7.74
N LEU A 201 -10.48 -23.50 6.88
CA LEU A 201 -10.52 -22.26 6.13
C LEU A 201 -11.68 -22.20 5.12
N ARG A 202 -12.10 -23.35 4.57
CA ARG A 202 -13.28 -23.48 3.70
C ARG A 202 -14.58 -23.25 4.47
N GLU A 203 -14.71 -23.85 5.65
CA GLU A 203 -15.89 -23.73 6.52
C GLU A 203 -16.12 -22.31 7.02
N VAL A 204 -15.05 -21.60 7.41
CA VAL A 204 -15.14 -20.19 7.80
C VAL A 204 -15.22 -19.25 6.59
N ASN A 205 -15.09 -19.78 5.36
CA ASN A 205 -15.11 -19.01 4.11
C ASN A 205 -14.19 -17.78 4.15
N LEU A 206 -12.96 -17.97 4.67
CA LEU A 206 -11.99 -16.86 4.74
C LEU A 206 -11.60 -16.39 3.34
N ARG A 207 -11.91 -15.13 3.05
CA ARG A 207 -11.52 -14.44 1.82
C ARG A 207 -10.34 -13.51 2.07
N GLY A 208 -9.47 -13.33 1.06
CA GLY A 208 -8.32 -12.44 1.14
C GLY A 208 -8.71 -11.00 1.52
N ARG A 209 -8.00 -10.40 2.48
CA ARG A 209 -8.29 -9.09 3.09
C ARG A 209 -7.67 -7.90 2.35
N GLY A 210 -6.91 -8.16 1.28
CA GLY A 210 -6.24 -7.11 0.50
C GLY A 210 -7.10 -6.39 -0.54
N GLY A 211 -8.40 -6.73 -0.67
CA GLY A 211 -9.35 -6.10 -1.59
C GLY A 211 -9.99 -7.07 -2.58
N ALA A 212 -9.22 -7.92 -3.26
CA ALA A 212 -9.73 -8.84 -4.28
C ALA A 212 -10.65 -9.97 -3.74
N GLY A 213 -10.56 -10.30 -2.46
CA GLY A 213 -11.46 -11.24 -1.82
C GLY A 213 -11.41 -12.68 -2.34
N PHE A 214 -10.32 -13.13 -2.94
CA PHE A 214 -10.20 -14.51 -3.41
C PHE A 214 -10.22 -15.49 -2.22
N PRO A 215 -10.93 -16.65 -2.31
CA PRO A 215 -10.99 -17.62 -1.22
C PRO A 215 -9.60 -18.16 -0.85
N THR A 216 -9.20 -17.96 0.43
CA THR A 216 -7.84 -18.30 0.89
C THR A 216 -7.57 -19.80 0.81
N TRP A 217 -8.53 -20.63 1.22
CA TRP A 217 -8.43 -22.09 1.15
C TRP A 217 -8.14 -22.59 -0.27
N LYS A 218 -8.82 -22.01 -1.28
CA LYS A 218 -8.66 -22.42 -2.68
C LYS A 218 -7.28 -22.07 -3.23
N LYS A 219 -6.76 -20.88 -2.90
CA LYS A 219 -5.39 -20.48 -3.25
C LYS A 219 -4.36 -21.45 -2.66
N TRP A 220 -4.51 -21.81 -1.40
CA TRP A 220 -3.60 -22.72 -0.70
C TRP A 220 -3.71 -24.16 -1.19
N GLU A 221 -4.92 -24.66 -1.43
CA GLU A 221 -5.16 -26.00 -1.99
C GLU A 221 -4.46 -26.16 -3.34
N LEU A 222 -4.60 -25.17 -4.25
CA LEU A 222 -3.95 -25.19 -5.56
C LEU A 222 -2.42 -25.17 -5.44
N ALA A 223 -1.85 -24.36 -4.56
CA ALA A 223 -0.41 -24.34 -4.32
C ALA A 223 0.09 -25.66 -3.67
N LYS A 224 -0.72 -26.27 -2.77
CA LYS A 224 -0.38 -27.54 -2.10
C LYS A 224 -0.27 -28.69 -3.09
N ILE A 225 -1.18 -28.82 -4.04
CA ILE A 225 -1.19 -29.93 -5.02
C ILE A 225 -0.10 -29.82 -6.09
N SER A 226 0.57 -28.67 -6.22
CA SER A 226 1.71 -28.54 -7.11
C SER A 226 2.79 -29.59 -6.76
N PRO A 227 3.36 -30.31 -7.75
CA PRO A 227 4.36 -31.35 -7.52
C PRO A 227 5.73 -30.78 -7.12
N ASP A 228 5.95 -29.48 -7.25
CA ASP A 228 7.23 -28.85 -6.88
C ASP A 228 7.45 -28.94 -5.35
N THR A 229 8.65 -29.35 -4.97
CA THR A 229 9.05 -29.48 -3.56
C THR A 229 9.44 -28.16 -2.94
N THR A 230 9.81 -27.17 -3.74
CA THR A 230 10.14 -25.81 -3.29
C THR A 230 8.93 -24.91 -3.48
N LYS A 231 8.42 -24.34 -2.40
CA LYS A 231 7.26 -23.42 -2.40
C LYS A 231 7.53 -22.23 -1.49
N TYR A 232 6.84 -21.12 -1.77
CA TYR A 232 7.01 -19.88 -1.02
C TYR A 232 5.69 -19.35 -0.46
N VAL A 233 5.79 -18.73 0.72
CA VAL A 233 4.72 -17.95 1.35
C VAL A 233 5.14 -16.49 1.36
N VAL A 234 4.37 -15.61 0.73
CA VAL A 234 4.66 -14.18 0.70
C VAL A 234 3.58 -13.42 1.45
N CYS A 235 4.02 -12.66 2.45
CA CYS A 235 3.19 -11.66 3.13
C CYS A 235 3.29 -10.33 2.36
N ASN A 236 2.20 -9.95 1.72
CA ASN A 236 2.09 -8.66 1.07
C ASN A 236 1.80 -7.59 2.14
N ALA A 237 2.84 -6.87 2.52
CA ALA A 237 2.81 -5.72 3.42
C ALA A 237 3.06 -4.40 2.65
N ASP A 238 2.70 -4.36 1.36
CA ASP A 238 2.74 -3.18 0.50
C ASP A 238 1.39 -2.45 0.50
N GLU A 239 1.04 -1.89 1.66
CA GLU A 239 -0.21 -1.14 1.90
C GLU A 239 -0.14 0.25 1.26
N GLY A 240 -0.25 0.31 -0.08
CA GLY A 240 -0.09 1.56 -0.85
C GLY A 240 -1.39 2.32 -1.13
N GLU A 241 -2.57 1.73 -0.91
CA GLU A 241 -3.85 2.33 -1.24
C GLU A 241 -4.12 3.60 -0.42
N PRO A 242 -4.38 4.78 -1.07
CA PRO A 242 -4.71 6.00 -0.36
C PRO A 242 -5.89 5.82 0.61
N GLY A 243 -5.71 6.29 1.84
CA GLY A 243 -6.71 6.12 2.90
C GLY A 243 -6.59 4.82 3.68
N THR A 244 -5.62 3.93 3.38
CA THR A 244 -5.42 2.66 4.09
C THR A 244 -4.22 2.72 5.02
N PHE A 245 -4.39 2.21 6.26
CA PHE A 245 -3.35 2.13 7.30
C PHE A 245 -3.64 1.02 8.35
N LYS A 246 -4.50 0.07 8.01
CA LYS A 246 -4.84 -1.07 8.86
C LYS A 246 -3.71 -2.08 9.02
N ASP A 247 -2.94 -2.32 7.94
CA ASP A 247 -1.82 -3.24 7.97
C ASP A 247 -0.65 -2.65 8.76
N ARG A 248 -0.42 -1.33 8.69
CA ARG A 248 0.48 -0.60 9.60
C ARG A 248 0.16 -0.90 11.06
N PHE A 249 -1.11 -0.82 11.45
CA PHE A 249 -1.57 -1.13 12.81
C PHE A 249 -1.26 -2.57 13.20
N LEU A 250 -1.57 -3.54 12.34
CA LEU A 250 -1.32 -4.96 12.59
C LEU A 250 0.19 -5.26 12.68
N LEU A 251 0.99 -4.72 11.78
CA LEU A 251 2.46 -4.85 11.76
C LEU A 251 3.10 -4.26 13.04
N HIS A 252 2.56 -3.14 13.55
CA HIS A 252 3.08 -2.51 14.75
C HIS A 252 2.68 -3.25 16.03
N LYS A 253 1.42 -3.68 16.15
CA LYS A 253 0.86 -4.20 17.41
C LYS A 253 0.76 -5.72 17.48
N TYR A 254 0.56 -6.39 16.35
CA TYR A 254 0.21 -7.81 16.28
C TYR A 254 1.08 -8.60 15.31
N PHE A 255 2.29 -8.14 15.06
CA PHE A 255 3.18 -8.77 14.09
C PHE A 255 3.44 -10.25 14.37
N GLY A 256 3.51 -10.65 15.64
CA GLY A 256 3.63 -12.06 16.01
C GLY A 256 2.50 -12.94 15.46
N LYS A 257 1.26 -12.45 15.41
CA LYS A 257 0.13 -13.19 14.83
C LYS A 257 0.24 -13.33 13.31
N ILE A 258 0.83 -12.36 12.64
CA ILE A 258 1.11 -12.45 11.21
C ILE A 258 2.13 -13.56 10.96
N ILE A 259 3.20 -13.62 11.76
CA ILE A 259 4.19 -14.72 11.71
C ILE A 259 3.50 -16.07 11.93
N GLU A 260 2.63 -16.19 12.94
CA GLU A 260 1.90 -17.43 13.22
C GLU A 260 1.05 -17.86 12.02
N GLY A 261 0.33 -16.93 11.38
CA GLY A 261 -0.43 -17.19 10.17
C GLY A 261 0.44 -17.64 8.98
N MET A 262 1.63 -17.05 8.82
CA MET A 262 2.60 -17.46 7.79
C MET A 262 3.16 -18.86 8.05
N ILE A 263 3.45 -19.23 9.31
CA ILE A 263 3.91 -20.56 9.69
C ILE A 263 2.83 -21.60 9.39
N ILE A 264 1.57 -21.32 9.73
CA ILE A 264 0.42 -22.20 9.44
C ILE A 264 0.28 -22.39 7.92
N ALA A 265 0.43 -21.32 7.14
CA ALA A 265 0.41 -21.39 5.68
C ALA A 265 1.56 -22.26 5.14
N GLY A 266 2.78 -22.03 5.63
CA GLY A 266 3.97 -22.82 5.25
C GLY A 266 3.76 -24.30 5.49
N TYR A 267 3.31 -24.67 6.68
CA TYR A 267 2.97 -26.06 7.03
C TYR A 267 1.90 -26.64 6.09
N THR A 268 0.84 -25.89 5.82
CA THR A 268 -0.30 -26.36 5.03
C THR A 268 0.07 -26.67 3.58
N ILE A 269 0.90 -25.81 2.94
CA ILE A 269 1.27 -26.00 1.52
C ILE A 269 2.61 -26.74 1.33
N GLY A 270 3.35 -27.01 2.42
CA GLY A 270 4.67 -27.61 2.37
C GLY A 270 5.79 -26.63 1.98
N ALA A 271 5.64 -25.34 2.27
CA ALA A 271 6.67 -24.34 2.01
C ALA A 271 7.68 -24.30 3.19
N GLN A 272 8.95 -24.03 2.86
CA GLN A 272 10.03 -23.88 3.83
C GLN A 272 10.47 -22.43 4.03
N LYS A 273 10.06 -21.53 3.13
CA LYS A 273 10.41 -20.10 3.18
C LYS A 273 9.20 -19.19 3.09
N GLY A 274 9.19 -18.21 4.00
CA GLY A 274 8.32 -17.08 3.99
C GLY A 274 9.08 -15.78 3.66
N ILE A 275 8.42 -14.85 2.97
CA ILE A 275 8.96 -13.54 2.67
C ILE A 275 7.94 -12.50 3.10
N ILE A 276 8.35 -11.53 3.89
CA ILE A 276 7.55 -10.35 4.19
C ILE A 276 8.03 -9.24 3.26
N TYR A 277 7.18 -8.83 2.32
CA TYR A 277 7.44 -7.69 1.45
C TYR A 277 6.85 -6.44 2.09
N LEU A 278 7.71 -5.65 2.74
CA LEU A 278 7.33 -4.43 3.46
C LEU A 278 7.58 -3.21 2.57
N ARG A 279 6.57 -2.36 2.39
CA ARG A 279 6.75 -1.11 1.65
C ARG A 279 7.83 -0.21 2.26
N GLY A 280 8.55 0.53 1.40
CA GLY A 280 9.64 1.41 1.82
C GLY A 280 9.23 2.51 2.80
N GLU A 281 7.98 3.00 2.68
CA GLU A 281 7.42 4.02 3.56
C GLU A 281 7.25 3.57 5.02
N TYR A 282 7.32 2.25 5.28
CA TYR A 282 7.21 1.67 6.63
C TYR A 282 8.57 1.28 7.22
N LEU A 283 9.68 1.81 6.72
CA LEU A 283 11.04 1.53 7.21
C LEU A 283 11.16 1.67 8.74
N TYR A 284 10.46 2.60 9.34
CA TYR A 284 10.40 2.81 10.80
C TYR A 284 9.83 1.61 11.58
N LEU A 285 9.14 0.67 10.94
CA LEU A 285 8.67 -0.58 11.57
C LEU A 285 9.73 -1.68 11.60
N VAL A 286 10.79 -1.57 10.80
CA VAL A 286 11.82 -2.62 10.64
C VAL A 286 12.47 -3.03 11.96
N PRO A 287 12.83 -2.11 12.88
CA PRO A 287 13.41 -2.51 14.17
C PRO A 287 12.46 -3.39 15.00
N THR A 288 11.17 -3.04 15.03
CA THR A 288 10.14 -3.83 15.73
C THR A 288 9.94 -5.20 15.08
N ILE A 289 9.85 -5.23 13.75
CA ILE A 289 9.69 -6.47 12.96
C ILE A 289 10.88 -7.42 13.21
N LYS A 290 12.12 -6.91 13.08
CA LYS A 290 13.33 -7.71 13.32
C LYS A 290 13.41 -8.24 14.76
N LYS A 291 13.02 -7.43 15.74
CA LYS A 291 12.99 -7.85 17.15
C LYS A 291 12.03 -9.04 17.34
N VAL A 292 10.81 -8.95 16.83
CA VAL A 292 9.80 -10.01 16.97
C VAL A 292 10.22 -11.28 16.21
N LEU A 293 10.77 -11.17 14.98
CA LEU A 293 11.32 -12.32 14.25
C LEU A 293 12.37 -13.03 15.08
N LYS A 294 13.31 -12.29 15.68
CA LYS A 294 14.36 -12.86 16.54
C LYS A 294 13.81 -13.56 17.79
N GLU A 295 12.73 -13.02 18.38
CA GLU A 295 12.04 -13.67 19.50
C GLU A 295 11.42 -15.01 19.09
N TYR A 296 10.81 -15.10 17.88
CA TYR A 296 10.24 -16.35 17.37
C TYR A 296 11.29 -17.38 17.00
N GLU A 297 12.45 -16.97 16.49
CA GLU A 297 13.63 -17.84 16.28
C GLU A 297 14.16 -18.38 17.60
N THR A 298 14.32 -17.52 18.61
CA THR A 298 14.85 -17.89 19.93
C THR A 298 13.94 -18.91 20.63
N ASP A 299 12.63 -18.74 20.49
CA ASP A 299 11.63 -19.65 21.04
C ASP A 299 11.43 -20.93 20.18
N LYS A 300 12.22 -21.09 19.12
CA LYS A 300 12.18 -22.21 18.18
C LYS A 300 10.82 -22.42 17.50
N LEU A 301 10.06 -21.33 17.36
CA LEU A 301 8.84 -21.31 16.56
C LEU A 301 9.13 -21.06 15.09
N LEU A 302 10.30 -20.47 14.78
CA LEU A 302 10.88 -20.30 13.45
C LEU A 302 12.24 -20.99 13.37
N GLY A 303 12.73 -21.29 12.15
CA GLY A 303 14.10 -21.72 11.85
C GLY A 303 14.28 -23.21 11.57
N ASN A 304 13.49 -24.11 12.17
CA ASN A 304 13.70 -25.57 11.96
C ASN A 304 13.08 -26.06 10.64
N ASN A 305 11.83 -25.65 10.35
CA ASN A 305 11.09 -26.10 9.16
C ASN A 305 10.54 -24.94 8.33
N PHE A 306 10.60 -23.71 8.83
CA PHE A 306 10.10 -22.55 8.14
C PHE A 306 10.89 -21.29 8.55
N GLU A 307 11.50 -20.64 7.58
CA GLU A 307 12.25 -19.40 7.75
C GLU A 307 11.47 -18.23 7.19
N ILE A 308 11.59 -17.05 7.80
CA ILE A 308 10.98 -15.82 7.31
C ILE A 308 12.05 -14.77 7.05
N GLU A 309 12.06 -14.24 5.83
CA GLU A 309 12.91 -13.14 5.39
C GLU A 309 12.11 -11.85 5.24
N LEU A 310 12.70 -10.71 5.67
CA LEU A 310 12.15 -9.38 5.44
C LEU A 310 12.79 -8.77 4.19
N ARG A 311 11.97 -8.36 3.24
CA ARG A 311 12.36 -7.64 2.02
C ARG A 311 11.66 -6.30 1.95
N MET A 312 12.41 -5.24 1.60
CA MET A 312 11.88 -3.88 1.51
C MET A 312 11.46 -3.55 0.08
N GLY A 313 10.27 -2.99 -0.06
CA GLY A 313 9.88 -2.28 -1.28
C GLY A 313 10.54 -0.90 -1.35
N MET A 314 10.47 -0.25 -2.52
CA MET A 314 11.13 1.03 -2.79
C MET A 314 10.19 2.11 -3.34
N GLY A 315 8.93 2.15 -2.84
CA GLY A 315 7.99 3.23 -3.14
C GLY A 315 7.34 3.12 -4.53
N ALA A 316 6.69 2.00 -4.83
CA ALA A 316 5.88 1.80 -6.03
C ALA A 316 4.57 1.08 -5.66
N TYR A 317 3.45 1.80 -5.72
CA TYR A 317 2.11 1.28 -5.39
C TYR A 317 1.73 0.00 -6.14
N VAL A 318 2.14 -0.09 -7.42
CA VAL A 318 1.84 -1.26 -8.27
C VAL A 318 2.41 -2.56 -7.69
N CYS A 319 3.45 -2.50 -6.85
CA CYS A 319 4.02 -3.67 -6.17
C CYS A 319 3.08 -4.30 -5.13
N GLY A 320 1.94 -3.65 -4.80
CA GLY A 320 0.85 -4.27 -4.07
C GLY A 320 0.09 -5.34 -4.88
N GLU A 321 0.18 -5.34 -6.22
CA GLU A 321 -0.32 -6.42 -7.08
C GLU A 321 0.60 -7.64 -6.98
N GLU A 322 0.03 -8.85 -6.78
CA GLU A 322 0.81 -10.04 -6.41
C GLU A 322 1.93 -10.42 -7.39
N THR A 323 1.73 -10.22 -8.71
CA THR A 323 2.76 -10.55 -9.71
C THR A 323 3.80 -9.45 -9.85
N ALA A 324 3.43 -8.19 -9.70
CA ALA A 324 4.35 -7.06 -9.64
C ALA A 324 5.23 -7.12 -8.39
N LEU A 325 4.67 -7.55 -7.25
CA LEU A 325 5.41 -7.82 -6.03
C LEU A 325 6.48 -8.89 -6.26
N ILE A 326 6.13 -9.98 -6.95
CA ILE A 326 7.07 -11.06 -7.27
C ILE A 326 8.19 -10.56 -8.19
N GLU A 327 7.87 -9.77 -9.23
CA GLU A 327 8.90 -9.14 -10.09
C GLU A 327 9.85 -8.25 -9.26
N SER A 328 9.30 -7.48 -8.31
CA SER A 328 10.11 -6.68 -7.38
C SER A 328 11.01 -7.52 -6.48
N LEU A 329 10.48 -8.64 -5.93
CA LEU A 329 11.29 -9.60 -5.16
C LEU A 329 12.42 -10.22 -5.98
N GLU A 330 12.22 -10.35 -7.29
CA GLU A 330 13.22 -10.83 -8.24
C GLU A 330 14.16 -9.72 -8.75
N GLY A 331 14.14 -8.56 -8.10
CA GLY A 331 15.07 -7.47 -8.40
C GLY A 331 14.78 -6.73 -9.71
N LYS A 332 13.58 -6.84 -10.24
CA LYS A 332 13.13 -6.24 -11.49
C LYS A 332 12.20 -5.04 -11.22
N ARG A 333 11.78 -4.34 -12.28
CA ARG A 333 10.66 -3.40 -12.20
C ARG A 333 9.40 -4.15 -11.76
N GLY A 334 8.62 -3.54 -10.86
CA GLY A 334 7.37 -4.10 -10.38
C GLY A 334 6.25 -4.05 -11.44
N GLU A 335 6.42 -4.74 -12.54
CA GLU A 335 5.46 -4.80 -13.63
C GLU A 335 4.63 -6.09 -13.56
N PRO A 336 3.29 -6.01 -13.57
CA PRO A 336 2.45 -7.20 -13.51
C PRO A 336 2.74 -8.21 -14.63
N ARG A 337 2.77 -9.51 -14.27
CA ARG A 337 2.93 -10.62 -15.23
C ARG A 337 1.62 -10.87 -16.01
N ASN A 338 1.73 -11.50 -17.17
CA ASN A 338 0.57 -12.09 -17.83
C ASN A 338 0.07 -13.30 -17.02
N ARG A 339 -1.23 -13.48 -16.96
CA ARG A 339 -1.88 -14.64 -16.33
C ARG A 339 -2.81 -15.33 -17.33
N PRO A 340 -2.83 -16.68 -17.47
CA PRO A 340 -1.93 -17.65 -16.84
C PRO A 340 -0.49 -17.58 -17.35
N PRO A 341 0.53 -18.15 -16.63
CA PRO A 341 0.42 -18.89 -15.36
C PRO A 341 0.16 -17.98 -14.16
N TYR A 342 -0.46 -18.53 -13.11
CA TYR A 342 -0.68 -17.84 -11.85
C TYR A 342 0.50 -18.06 -10.89
N PRO A 343 0.70 -17.19 -9.85
CA PRO A 343 1.79 -17.38 -8.89
C PRO A 343 1.78 -18.72 -8.16
N ILE A 344 0.61 -19.33 -7.99
CA ILE A 344 0.45 -20.67 -7.42
C ILE A 344 1.09 -21.78 -8.27
N ASP A 345 1.28 -21.52 -9.57
CA ASP A 345 1.94 -22.42 -10.52
C ASP A 345 3.39 -21.96 -10.75
N THR A 346 3.58 -20.67 -11.07
CA THR A 346 4.88 -20.07 -11.45
C THR A 346 4.99 -18.69 -10.77
N GLY A 347 5.47 -18.66 -9.54
CA GLY A 347 5.62 -17.47 -8.72
C GLY A 347 7.07 -17.02 -8.58
N TYR A 348 7.53 -16.79 -7.34
CA TYR A 348 8.88 -16.34 -7.02
C TYR A 348 9.93 -17.39 -7.42
N LEU A 349 10.90 -16.98 -8.23
CA LEU A 349 11.93 -17.85 -8.83
C LEU A 349 11.33 -19.07 -9.56
N ASP A 350 10.24 -18.84 -10.28
CA ASP A 350 9.47 -19.84 -11.01
C ASP A 350 8.92 -20.99 -10.16
N LYS A 351 8.75 -20.77 -8.85
CA LYS A 351 8.23 -21.76 -7.89
C LYS A 351 6.82 -21.40 -7.43
N PRO A 352 5.99 -22.40 -7.09
CA PRO A 352 4.67 -22.16 -6.55
C PRO A 352 4.73 -21.21 -5.34
N THR A 353 3.99 -20.13 -5.42
CA THR A 353 4.04 -19.05 -4.42
C THR A 353 2.62 -18.62 -4.06
N ILE A 354 2.29 -18.63 -2.77
CA ILE A 354 1.08 -17.96 -2.29
C ILE A 354 1.43 -16.56 -1.80
N VAL A 355 0.64 -15.59 -2.24
CA VAL A 355 0.72 -14.20 -1.78
C VAL A 355 -0.56 -13.87 -1.03
N ASN A 356 -0.47 -13.51 0.25
CA ASN A 356 -1.59 -13.07 1.06
C ASN A 356 -1.27 -11.74 1.77
N ASN A 357 -2.32 -10.93 1.97
CA ASN A 357 -2.22 -9.68 2.71
C ASN A 357 -1.95 -9.91 4.20
N VAL A 358 -1.37 -8.92 4.88
CA VAL A 358 -1.08 -8.89 6.32
C VAL A 358 -2.29 -9.30 7.17
N GLU A 359 -3.46 -8.68 6.94
CA GLU A 359 -4.69 -8.97 7.69
C GLU A 359 -5.20 -10.39 7.44
N THR A 360 -4.95 -10.97 6.26
CA THR A 360 -5.32 -12.36 5.99
C THR A 360 -4.54 -13.33 6.88
N PHE A 361 -3.22 -13.15 7.02
CA PHE A 361 -2.41 -13.97 7.92
C PHE A 361 -2.78 -13.77 9.39
N TYR A 362 -3.10 -12.54 9.78
CA TYR A 362 -3.63 -12.24 11.11
C TYR A 362 -4.94 -13.00 11.39
N ASP A 363 -5.90 -12.97 10.47
CA ASP A 363 -7.17 -13.68 10.59
C ASP A 363 -6.97 -15.21 10.69
N ILE A 364 -6.03 -15.77 9.91
CA ILE A 364 -5.68 -17.20 9.99
C ILE A 364 -5.24 -17.56 11.42
N ALA A 365 -4.33 -16.77 11.99
CA ALA A 365 -3.88 -17.00 13.36
C ALA A 365 -5.07 -16.93 14.35
N LEU A 366 -5.96 -15.96 14.20
CA LEU A 366 -7.14 -15.85 15.06
C LEU A 366 -8.10 -17.03 14.92
N ILE A 367 -8.33 -17.55 13.72
CA ILE A 367 -9.19 -18.73 13.49
C ILE A 367 -8.67 -19.92 14.29
N PHE A 368 -7.36 -20.18 14.28
CA PHE A 368 -6.76 -21.30 15.03
C PHE A 368 -6.55 -21.00 16.52
N GLU A 369 -6.64 -19.75 16.95
CA GLU A 369 -6.60 -19.38 18.36
C GLU A 369 -8.00 -19.44 19.01
N LEU A 370 -9.00 -18.85 18.35
CA LEU A 370 -10.34 -18.62 18.90
C LEU A 370 -11.39 -19.66 18.44
N GLY A 371 -11.07 -20.40 17.37
CA GLY A 371 -11.93 -21.42 16.77
C GLY A 371 -12.93 -20.87 15.74
N ASN A 372 -13.46 -21.79 14.91
CA ASN A 372 -14.40 -21.48 13.82
C ASN A 372 -15.70 -20.85 14.32
N GLU A 373 -16.21 -21.31 15.45
CA GLU A 373 -17.47 -20.81 16.02
C GLU A 373 -17.37 -19.31 16.36
N TYR A 374 -16.22 -18.88 16.91
CA TYR A 374 -16.00 -17.48 17.21
C TYR A 374 -15.98 -16.64 15.92
N PHE A 375 -15.21 -17.08 14.92
CA PHE A 375 -15.08 -16.35 13.67
C PHE A 375 -16.42 -16.23 12.92
N ASN A 376 -17.21 -17.32 12.91
CA ASN A 376 -18.49 -17.38 12.22
C ASN A 376 -19.63 -16.61 12.93
N LYS A 377 -19.42 -16.10 14.15
CA LYS A 377 -20.40 -15.22 14.82
C LYS A 377 -20.57 -13.88 14.13
N PHE A 378 -19.58 -13.47 13.33
CA PHE A 378 -19.52 -12.15 12.72
C PHE A 378 -19.60 -12.24 11.18
N GLY A 379 -20.12 -11.17 10.59
CA GLY A 379 -20.18 -11.01 9.14
C GLY A 379 -21.47 -11.56 8.52
N THR A 380 -21.48 -11.56 7.19
CA THR A 380 -22.58 -12.09 6.39
C THR A 380 -22.35 -13.56 6.02
N LYS A 381 -23.25 -14.15 5.24
CA LYS A 381 -23.07 -15.52 4.71
C LYS A 381 -21.85 -15.62 3.80
N ASP A 382 -21.61 -14.59 2.96
CA ASP A 382 -20.57 -14.59 1.92
C ASP A 382 -19.30 -13.84 2.34
N SER A 383 -19.41 -12.98 3.36
CA SER A 383 -18.30 -12.22 3.94
C SER A 383 -18.22 -12.46 5.43
N ARG A 384 -17.47 -13.48 5.84
CA ARG A 384 -17.35 -13.90 7.23
C ARG A 384 -16.30 -13.10 8.02
N GLY A 385 -16.54 -13.02 9.33
CA GLY A 385 -15.60 -12.48 10.30
C GLY A 385 -15.68 -10.97 10.47
N LEU A 386 -14.69 -10.47 11.17
CA LEU A 386 -14.43 -9.05 11.36
C LEU A 386 -13.55 -8.54 10.23
N LYS A 387 -13.58 -7.21 10.03
CA LYS A 387 -12.72 -6.53 9.10
C LYS A 387 -12.15 -5.26 9.73
N LEU A 388 -10.89 -5.00 9.50
CA LEU A 388 -10.26 -3.74 9.86
C LEU A 388 -10.50 -2.72 8.75
N PHE A 389 -11.19 -1.62 9.09
CA PHE A 389 -11.38 -0.48 8.19
C PHE A 389 -10.56 0.71 8.66
N SER A 390 -9.77 1.25 7.76
CA SER A 390 -9.05 2.51 7.92
C SER A 390 -10.01 3.66 7.61
N VAL A 391 -10.41 4.43 8.60
CA VAL A 391 -11.39 5.51 8.45
C VAL A 391 -10.70 6.85 8.61
N SER A 392 -10.80 7.71 7.58
CA SER A 392 -10.20 9.05 7.53
C SER A 392 -11.11 10.06 6.81
N GLY A 393 -10.70 11.32 6.73
CA GLY A 393 -11.42 12.37 6.01
C GLY A 393 -11.99 13.44 6.95
N ASP A 394 -13.28 13.78 6.78
CA ASP A 394 -13.94 14.85 7.52
C ASP A 394 -14.58 14.33 8.82
N LEU A 395 -13.76 13.85 9.73
CA LEU A 395 -14.17 13.38 11.05
C LEU A 395 -13.07 13.68 12.10
N GLU A 396 -13.44 13.64 13.38
CA GLU A 396 -12.50 13.83 14.50
C GLU A 396 -11.89 12.50 14.98
N ALA A 397 -12.65 11.42 14.90
CA ALA A 397 -12.26 10.09 15.38
C ALA A 397 -11.65 9.23 14.25
N GLU A 398 -10.62 9.76 13.56
CA GLU A 398 -9.86 9.00 12.56
C GLU A 398 -9.15 7.80 13.20
N GLY A 399 -9.08 6.67 12.49
CA GLY A 399 -8.42 5.48 13.02
C GLY A 399 -8.84 4.18 12.33
N VAL A 400 -8.38 3.06 12.89
CA VAL A 400 -8.78 1.72 12.47
C VAL A 400 -10.04 1.31 13.22
N TYR A 401 -11.09 0.97 12.49
CA TYR A 401 -12.35 0.45 13.03
C TYR A 401 -12.41 -1.06 12.80
N VAL A 402 -12.53 -1.83 13.88
CA VAL A 402 -12.66 -3.30 13.82
C VAL A 402 -14.14 -3.63 13.97
N ILE A 403 -14.81 -3.90 12.86
CA ILE A 403 -16.26 -4.10 12.79
C ILE A 403 -16.62 -5.35 11.97
N PRO A 404 -17.80 -5.95 12.16
CA PRO A 404 -18.25 -7.06 11.35
C PRO A 404 -18.43 -6.68 9.88
N TYR A 405 -18.14 -7.59 8.97
CA TYR A 405 -18.73 -7.47 7.64
C TYR A 405 -20.25 -7.44 7.74
N GLY A 406 -20.90 -6.71 6.82
CA GLY A 406 -22.34 -6.48 6.86
C GLY A 406 -22.76 -5.20 7.59
N THR A 407 -21.83 -4.53 8.30
CA THR A 407 -22.07 -3.18 8.84
C THR A 407 -22.38 -2.22 7.69
N THR A 408 -23.44 -1.42 7.83
CA THR A 408 -23.82 -0.40 6.83
C THR A 408 -22.93 0.82 6.91
N LEU A 409 -22.84 1.59 5.82
CA LEU A 409 -22.14 2.87 5.84
C LEU A 409 -22.77 3.85 6.82
N GLN A 410 -24.11 3.81 7.00
CA GLN A 410 -24.83 4.64 7.96
C GLN A 410 -24.39 4.33 9.40
N GLU A 411 -24.35 3.05 9.79
CA GLU A 411 -23.86 2.61 11.11
C GLU A 411 -22.41 3.06 11.33
N LEU A 412 -21.55 2.93 10.31
CA LEU A 412 -20.17 3.39 10.41
C LEU A 412 -20.09 4.91 10.64
N VAL A 413 -20.87 5.71 9.92
CA VAL A 413 -20.93 7.17 10.13
C VAL A 413 -21.35 7.51 11.55
N GLU A 414 -22.35 6.80 12.10
CA GLU A 414 -22.80 6.97 13.49
C GLU A 414 -21.70 6.64 14.50
N MET A 415 -20.98 5.52 14.31
CA MET A 415 -19.82 5.13 15.14
C MET A 415 -18.73 6.20 15.16
N THR A 416 -18.47 6.84 14.01
CA THR A 416 -17.45 7.89 13.89
C THR A 416 -17.88 9.23 14.46
N ARG A 417 -19.16 9.41 14.73
CA ARG A 417 -19.80 10.68 15.13
C ARG A 417 -19.55 11.82 14.13
N ALA A 418 -19.24 11.47 12.88
CA ALA A 418 -19.03 12.45 11.81
C ALA A 418 -20.32 13.18 11.48
N LYS A 419 -20.21 14.48 11.15
CA LYS A 419 -21.37 15.34 10.87
C LYS A 419 -21.39 15.82 9.43
N ASN A 420 -22.60 15.98 8.88
CA ASN A 420 -22.80 16.54 7.54
C ASN A 420 -22.07 15.78 6.43
N ILE A 421 -21.92 14.46 6.57
CA ILE A 421 -21.33 13.62 5.53
C ILE A 421 -22.27 13.59 4.33
N TYR A 422 -21.70 13.89 3.16
CA TYR A 422 -22.39 14.00 1.88
C TYR A 422 -22.06 12.83 0.96
N ALA A 423 -20.77 12.39 0.99
CA ALA A 423 -20.29 11.26 0.22
C ALA A 423 -19.28 10.43 1.03
N ILE A 424 -19.17 9.16 0.69
CA ILE A 424 -18.17 8.24 1.27
C ILE A 424 -17.41 7.57 0.14
N VAL A 425 -16.07 7.62 0.19
CA VAL A 425 -15.24 6.80 -0.70
C VAL A 425 -14.98 5.46 -0.02
N VAL A 426 -15.38 4.39 -0.66
CA VAL A 426 -15.19 3.00 -0.19
C VAL A 426 -14.18 2.31 -1.08
N GLY A 427 -13.00 1.96 -0.54
CA GLY A 427 -11.93 1.28 -1.28
C GLY A 427 -10.77 2.20 -1.72
N GLY A 428 -10.69 3.42 -1.20
CA GLY A 428 -9.63 4.38 -1.53
C GLY A 428 -9.71 4.89 -2.96
N ALA A 429 -8.55 5.13 -3.59
CA ALA A 429 -8.50 5.64 -4.95
C ALA A 429 -9.07 4.65 -5.98
N GLN A 430 -8.92 3.32 -5.74
CA GLN A 430 -9.54 2.28 -6.57
C GLN A 430 -11.05 2.09 -6.32
N GLY A 431 -11.59 2.75 -5.32
CA GLY A 431 -12.93 2.53 -4.81
C GLY A 431 -14.02 3.34 -5.52
N GLU A 432 -15.19 3.29 -4.93
CA GLU A 432 -16.39 3.98 -5.41
C GLU A 432 -16.72 5.17 -4.51
N ILE A 433 -17.31 6.23 -5.10
CA ILE A 433 -17.83 7.38 -4.38
C ILE A 433 -19.34 7.17 -4.19
N ILE A 434 -19.75 6.92 -2.95
CA ILE A 434 -21.12 6.57 -2.58
C ILE A 434 -21.86 7.81 -2.08
N LYS A 435 -23.03 8.08 -2.63
CA LYS A 435 -23.88 9.19 -2.20
C LYS A 435 -24.64 8.88 -0.92
N LYS A 436 -25.10 9.89 -0.21
CA LYS A 436 -25.76 9.77 1.10
C LYS A 436 -27.01 8.87 1.06
N ASP A 437 -27.79 8.90 -0.03
CA ASP A 437 -29.01 8.09 -0.18
C ASP A 437 -28.73 6.57 -0.17
N ASP A 438 -27.48 6.18 -0.45
CA ASP A 438 -27.01 4.80 -0.51
C ASP A 438 -26.23 4.35 0.75
N PHE A 439 -26.30 5.09 1.85
CA PHE A 439 -25.57 4.73 3.08
C PHE A 439 -26.14 3.51 3.81
N ASN A 440 -27.27 2.99 3.36
CA ASN A 440 -27.81 1.68 3.77
C ASN A 440 -27.05 0.49 3.15
N LYS A 441 -26.15 0.70 2.18
CA LYS A 441 -25.31 -0.35 1.61
C LYS A 441 -24.34 -0.88 2.66
N ILE A 442 -24.12 -2.21 2.63
CA ILE A 442 -23.27 -2.93 3.58
C ILE A 442 -21.82 -2.99 3.10
N LEU A 443 -20.89 -2.93 4.04
CA LEU A 443 -19.47 -3.20 3.83
C LEU A 443 -19.26 -4.71 3.78
N ALA A 444 -19.26 -5.28 2.58
CA ALA A 444 -19.14 -6.73 2.34
C ALA A 444 -18.65 -6.97 0.90
N PHE A 445 -18.07 -8.14 0.62
CA PHE A 445 -17.60 -8.47 -0.74
C PHE A 445 -18.75 -8.55 -1.75
N GLU A 446 -19.94 -8.91 -1.33
CA GLU A 446 -21.14 -9.01 -2.17
C GLU A 446 -21.84 -7.67 -2.44
N ALA A 447 -21.42 -6.58 -1.78
CA ALA A 447 -22.02 -5.25 -1.95
C ALA A 447 -20.97 -4.17 -2.23
N LEU A 448 -20.16 -3.82 -1.23
CA LEU A 448 -19.09 -2.82 -1.33
C LEU A 448 -17.74 -3.46 -1.01
N PRO A 449 -17.11 -4.16 -1.99
CA PRO A 449 -15.81 -4.79 -1.77
C PRO A 449 -14.73 -3.74 -1.53
N SER A 450 -13.89 -3.94 -0.52
CA SER A 450 -12.85 -2.99 -0.15
C SER A 450 -11.64 -3.68 0.48
N GLY A 451 -10.44 -3.15 0.21
CA GLY A 451 -9.22 -3.45 0.94
C GLY A 451 -9.23 -2.92 2.39
N GLY A 452 -10.17 -2.02 2.71
CA GLY A 452 -10.35 -1.47 4.05
C GLY A 452 -10.20 0.05 4.15
N SER A 453 -10.06 0.79 3.04
CA SER A 453 -10.05 2.25 3.04
C SER A 453 -11.47 2.82 3.01
N ILE A 454 -11.78 3.72 3.94
CA ILE A 454 -13.03 4.49 3.99
C ILE A 454 -12.68 5.96 4.21
N ILE A 455 -13.14 6.85 3.31
CA ILE A 455 -12.88 8.28 3.42
C ILE A 455 -14.23 9.01 3.47
N LEU A 456 -14.49 9.67 4.58
CA LEU A 456 -15.71 10.44 4.79
C LEU A 456 -15.56 11.87 4.25
N LEU A 457 -16.51 12.32 3.44
CA LEU A 457 -16.49 13.63 2.79
C LEU A 457 -17.74 14.42 3.17
N ASN A 458 -17.54 15.61 3.71
CA ASN A 458 -18.66 16.51 4.02
C ASN A 458 -19.09 17.31 2.76
N LYS A 459 -20.25 17.96 2.85
CA LYS A 459 -20.85 18.71 1.74
C LYS A 459 -20.03 19.90 1.21
N ASN A 460 -19.00 20.33 1.94
CA ASN A 460 -18.14 21.44 1.52
C ASN A 460 -16.99 20.97 0.60
N ARG A 461 -16.85 19.65 0.41
CA ARG A 461 -15.81 19.09 -0.47
C ARG A 461 -16.29 19.07 -1.92
N ASP A 462 -15.46 19.57 -2.80
CA ASP A 462 -15.67 19.41 -4.24
C ASP A 462 -15.22 18.00 -4.69
N LEU A 463 -16.20 17.17 -5.05
CA LEU A 463 -15.94 15.77 -5.43
C LEU A 463 -15.09 15.64 -6.70
N LEU A 464 -15.11 16.65 -7.60
CA LEU A 464 -14.20 16.66 -8.75
C LEU A 464 -12.76 16.90 -8.34
N THR A 465 -12.52 17.65 -7.27
CA THR A 465 -11.16 17.80 -6.69
C THR A 465 -10.68 16.48 -6.08
N VAL A 466 -11.56 15.75 -5.40
CA VAL A 466 -11.25 14.41 -4.86
C VAL A 466 -10.92 13.44 -6.01
N LEU A 467 -11.75 13.40 -7.04
CA LEU A 467 -11.53 12.54 -8.21
C LEU A 467 -10.25 12.91 -8.96
N GLN A 468 -9.96 14.21 -9.13
CA GLN A 468 -8.71 14.66 -9.73
C GLN A 468 -7.50 14.13 -8.97
N ASN A 469 -7.49 14.22 -7.63
CA ASN A 469 -6.42 13.69 -6.79
C ASN A 469 -6.22 12.17 -6.99
N PHE A 470 -7.30 11.40 -7.13
CA PHE A 470 -7.21 9.97 -7.41
C PHE A 470 -6.62 9.68 -8.80
N LEU A 471 -7.06 10.41 -9.82
CA LEU A 471 -6.54 10.21 -11.18
C LEU A 471 -5.07 10.63 -11.29
N GLU A 472 -4.66 11.73 -10.66
CA GLU A 472 -3.25 12.14 -10.55
C GLU A 472 -2.41 11.04 -9.90
N PHE A 473 -2.91 10.44 -8.81
CA PHE A 473 -2.26 9.30 -8.17
C PHE A 473 -2.07 8.12 -9.13
N PHE A 474 -3.10 7.73 -9.91
CA PHE A 474 -2.97 6.62 -10.87
C PHE A 474 -2.08 6.91 -12.05
N VAL A 475 -2.08 8.15 -12.56
CA VAL A 475 -1.15 8.58 -13.62
C VAL A 475 0.29 8.35 -13.19
N GLU A 476 0.61 8.65 -11.94
CA GLU A 476 1.96 8.53 -11.41
C GLU A 476 2.37 7.14 -10.98
N GLU A 477 1.41 6.34 -10.49
CA GLU A 477 1.66 4.98 -10.02
C GLU A 477 1.53 3.93 -11.14
N SER A 478 1.09 4.33 -12.33
CA SER A 478 1.04 3.45 -13.49
C SER A 478 2.44 2.95 -13.85
N CYS A 479 2.62 1.62 -13.94
CA CYS A 479 3.88 1.04 -14.42
C CYS A 479 4.16 1.35 -15.91
N GLY A 480 3.15 1.85 -16.65
CA GLY A 480 3.26 2.21 -18.07
C GLY A 480 3.19 1.03 -19.05
N GLN A 481 3.05 -0.21 -18.59
CA GLN A 481 3.11 -1.39 -19.44
C GLN A 481 1.94 -1.49 -20.43
N CYS A 482 0.69 -1.31 -19.97
CA CYS A 482 -0.49 -1.45 -20.83
C CYS A 482 -1.05 -0.09 -21.28
N THR A 483 -1.38 0.01 -22.58
CA THR A 483 -1.87 1.24 -23.21
C THR A 483 -3.14 1.80 -22.58
N PRO A 484 -4.17 1.00 -22.22
CA PRO A 484 -5.39 1.53 -21.61
C PRO A 484 -5.12 2.32 -20.32
N CYS A 485 -4.27 1.82 -19.44
CA CYS A 485 -3.88 2.51 -18.21
C CYS A 485 -2.98 3.71 -18.52
N ARG A 486 -1.86 3.50 -19.24
CA ARG A 486 -0.84 4.53 -19.49
C ARG A 486 -1.39 5.80 -20.17
N LEU A 487 -2.25 5.65 -21.19
CA LEU A 487 -2.81 6.78 -21.95
C LEU A 487 -4.23 7.14 -21.48
N GLY A 488 -5.07 6.13 -21.21
CA GLY A 488 -6.48 6.36 -20.90
C GLY A 488 -6.70 7.08 -19.59
N VAL A 489 -5.93 6.78 -18.53
CA VAL A 489 -6.08 7.48 -17.23
C VAL A 489 -5.65 8.94 -17.34
N ASN A 490 -4.63 9.26 -18.14
CA ASN A 490 -4.26 10.64 -18.44
C ASN A 490 -5.39 11.41 -19.14
N GLU A 491 -6.06 10.78 -20.11
CA GLU A 491 -7.17 11.42 -20.81
C GLU A 491 -8.40 11.63 -19.90
N LEU A 492 -8.66 10.67 -18.99
CA LEU A 492 -9.69 10.86 -17.94
C LEU A 492 -9.34 12.03 -17.02
N LEU A 493 -8.08 12.15 -16.58
CA LEU A 493 -7.62 13.26 -15.76
C LEU A 493 -7.81 14.61 -16.47
N ASN A 494 -7.42 14.70 -17.74
CA ASN A 494 -7.63 15.91 -18.54
C ASN A 494 -9.11 16.26 -18.65
N GLY A 495 -9.97 15.28 -18.89
CA GLY A 495 -11.43 15.47 -18.94
C GLY A 495 -12.01 15.96 -17.63
N VAL A 496 -11.56 15.43 -16.49
CA VAL A 496 -12.00 15.90 -15.15
C VAL A 496 -11.53 17.33 -14.89
N ILE A 497 -10.34 17.71 -15.30
CA ILE A 497 -9.83 19.08 -15.20
C ILE A 497 -10.67 20.04 -16.07
N GLU A 498 -11.06 19.64 -17.28
CA GLU A 498 -11.94 20.44 -18.15
C GLU A 498 -13.34 20.57 -17.55
N LEU A 499 -13.91 19.49 -17.02
CA LEU A 499 -15.21 19.49 -16.35
C LEU A 499 -15.20 20.43 -15.15
N LYS A 500 -14.16 20.39 -14.34
CA LYS A 500 -13.98 21.28 -13.18
C LYS A 500 -13.93 22.76 -13.57
N LYS A 501 -13.41 23.07 -14.77
CA LYS A 501 -13.36 24.42 -15.35
C LYS A 501 -14.67 24.81 -16.07
N GLY A 502 -15.65 23.91 -16.17
CA GLY A 502 -16.90 24.15 -16.92
C GLY A 502 -16.71 24.23 -18.44
N LYS A 503 -15.69 23.55 -18.97
CA LYS A 503 -15.33 23.55 -20.41
C LYS A 503 -15.56 22.21 -21.10
N LEU A 504 -16.10 21.22 -20.40
CA LEU A 504 -16.36 19.90 -20.96
C LEU A 504 -17.74 19.87 -21.63
N SER A 505 -17.84 19.41 -22.88
CA SER A 505 -19.12 19.19 -23.54
C SER A 505 -19.73 17.84 -23.16
N LEU A 506 -21.07 17.71 -23.27
CA LEU A 506 -21.78 16.45 -23.02
C LEU A 506 -21.27 15.30 -23.92
N ASN A 507 -20.99 15.60 -25.19
CA ASN A 507 -20.43 14.60 -26.12
C ASN A 507 -19.07 14.09 -25.64
N LYS A 508 -18.19 14.98 -25.11
CA LYS A 508 -16.90 14.58 -24.58
C LYS A 508 -17.05 13.78 -23.30
N LEU A 509 -18.00 14.13 -22.41
CA LEU A 509 -18.30 13.33 -21.21
C LEU A 509 -18.69 11.88 -21.58
N ASN A 510 -19.59 11.70 -22.57
CA ASN A 510 -19.99 10.37 -23.02
C ASN A 510 -18.79 9.56 -23.53
N LYS A 511 -17.89 10.17 -24.32
CA LYS A 511 -16.64 9.52 -24.76
C LYS A 511 -15.72 9.15 -23.62
N LEU A 512 -15.63 9.95 -22.55
CA LEU A 512 -14.85 9.63 -21.36
C LEU A 512 -15.45 8.45 -20.59
N ILE A 513 -16.78 8.32 -20.53
CA ILE A 513 -17.46 7.16 -19.95
C ILE A 513 -17.13 5.89 -20.75
N GLU A 514 -17.19 5.94 -22.09
CA GLU A 514 -16.80 4.83 -22.96
C GLU A 514 -15.31 4.45 -22.78
N LEU A 515 -14.44 5.46 -22.69
CA LEU A 515 -13.02 5.24 -22.42
C LEU A 515 -12.80 4.60 -21.04
N ALA A 516 -13.48 5.06 -19.98
CA ALA A 516 -13.39 4.49 -18.65
C ALA A 516 -13.80 3.00 -18.65
N ASN A 517 -14.90 2.66 -19.32
CA ASN A 517 -15.32 1.27 -19.47
C ASN A 517 -14.28 0.43 -20.26
N THR A 518 -13.69 1.01 -21.30
CA THR A 518 -12.61 0.35 -22.05
C THR A 518 -11.39 0.09 -21.17
N ILE A 519 -10.94 1.06 -20.38
CA ILE A 519 -9.84 0.91 -19.43
C ILE A 519 -10.16 -0.22 -18.43
N LYS A 520 -11.37 -0.21 -17.87
CA LYS A 520 -11.83 -1.22 -16.90
C LYS A 520 -11.75 -2.65 -17.46
N LEU A 521 -12.11 -2.85 -18.72
CA LEU A 521 -12.17 -4.17 -19.37
C LEU A 521 -10.83 -4.64 -19.95
N SER A 522 -9.94 -3.71 -20.33
CA SER A 522 -8.74 -4.04 -21.11
C SER A 522 -7.41 -3.80 -20.38
N SER A 523 -7.44 -3.24 -19.17
CA SER A 523 -6.23 -3.08 -18.38
C SER A 523 -5.73 -4.41 -17.85
N LYS A 524 -4.40 -4.55 -17.76
CA LYS A 524 -3.72 -5.80 -17.41
C LYS A 524 -3.86 -6.19 -15.93
N CYS A 525 -3.96 -5.22 -15.03
CA CYS A 525 -3.97 -5.45 -13.58
C CYS A 525 -5.00 -4.60 -12.84
N GLY A 526 -5.16 -4.88 -11.53
CA GLY A 526 -6.08 -4.19 -10.65
C GLY A 526 -5.88 -2.68 -10.56
N LEU A 527 -4.65 -2.17 -10.73
CA LEU A 527 -4.39 -0.73 -10.75
C LEU A 527 -5.17 -0.06 -11.91
N GLY A 528 -5.00 -0.55 -13.13
CA GLY A 528 -5.69 0.01 -14.29
C GLY A 528 -7.20 -0.22 -14.25
N THR A 529 -7.67 -1.42 -13.93
CA THR A 529 -9.12 -1.72 -13.87
C THR A 529 -9.82 -0.94 -12.75
N GLY A 530 -9.15 -0.68 -11.63
CA GLY A 530 -9.69 0.06 -10.49
C GLY A 530 -9.62 1.58 -10.65
N SER A 531 -8.69 2.11 -11.48
CA SER A 531 -8.45 3.55 -11.62
C SER A 531 -9.67 4.35 -12.11
N VAL A 532 -10.64 3.70 -12.68
CA VAL A 532 -11.83 4.34 -13.28
C VAL A 532 -13.08 4.26 -12.39
N ASN A 533 -13.04 3.48 -11.29
CA ASN A 533 -14.22 3.27 -10.46
C ASN A 533 -14.72 4.59 -9.83
N GLY A 534 -13.80 5.41 -9.33
CA GLY A 534 -14.14 6.72 -8.78
C GLY A 534 -14.82 7.65 -9.82
N PHE A 535 -14.34 7.65 -11.07
CA PHE A 535 -14.93 8.41 -12.16
C PHE A 535 -16.35 7.90 -12.50
N LEU A 536 -16.49 6.59 -12.73
CA LEU A 536 -17.77 5.99 -13.11
C LEU A 536 -18.82 6.16 -12.01
N SER A 537 -18.46 5.88 -10.75
CA SER A 537 -19.38 6.05 -9.62
C SER A 537 -19.76 7.51 -9.37
N LEU A 538 -18.84 8.45 -9.59
CA LEU A 538 -19.16 9.88 -9.47
C LEU A 538 -20.18 10.31 -10.53
N VAL A 539 -19.95 9.93 -11.79
CA VAL A 539 -20.88 10.28 -12.89
C VAL A 539 -22.25 9.65 -12.68
N GLU A 540 -22.32 8.42 -12.16
CA GLU A 540 -23.59 7.72 -11.89
C GLU A 540 -24.32 8.32 -10.67
N ASN A 541 -23.63 8.44 -9.54
CA ASN A 541 -24.26 8.81 -8.27
C ASN A 541 -24.54 10.31 -8.13
N PHE A 542 -23.80 11.18 -8.85
CA PHE A 542 -23.88 12.64 -8.75
C PHE A 542 -24.15 13.27 -10.12
N LYS A 543 -25.00 12.61 -10.92
CA LYS A 543 -25.28 12.99 -12.31
C LYS A 543 -25.73 14.44 -12.47
N GLU A 544 -26.62 14.92 -11.59
CA GLU A 544 -27.14 16.31 -11.64
C GLU A 544 -26.01 17.32 -11.39
N ASP A 545 -25.15 17.08 -10.40
CA ASP A 545 -24.02 17.94 -10.10
C ASP A 545 -23.02 18.00 -11.27
N ILE A 546 -22.81 16.87 -11.95
CA ILE A 546 -21.93 16.77 -13.12
C ILE A 546 -22.54 17.51 -14.32
N LEU A 547 -23.82 17.28 -14.62
CA LEU A 547 -24.53 17.96 -15.73
C LEU A 547 -24.55 19.47 -15.53
N GLY A 548 -24.80 19.97 -14.31
CA GLY A 548 -24.77 21.38 -14.00
C GLY A 548 -23.42 22.09 -14.22
N ARG A 549 -22.33 21.31 -14.46
CA ARG A 549 -20.99 21.84 -14.78
C ARG A 549 -20.60 21.73 -16.26
N ILE A 550 -21.48 21.17 -17.10
CA ILE A 550 -21.21 20.99 -18.53
C ILE A 550 -21.39 22.32 -19.28
N GLU A 551 -20.54 22.57 -20.26
CA GLU A 551 -20.61 23.73 -21.14
C GLU A 551 -21.91 23.71 -21.96
N GLY A 552 -22.69 24.78 -21.89
CA GLY A 552 -23.95 24.95 -22.65
C GLY A 552 -25.23 24.70 -21.85
N GLU A 553 -25.22 24.03 -20.68
CA GLU A 553 -26.44 23.89 -19.87
C GLU A 553 -26.71 25.11 -18.98
N LYS A 554 -25.76 26.03 -18.79
CA LYS A 554 -25.93 27.27 -18.03
C LYS A 554 -26.85 28.32 -18.69
N HIS A 555 -27.28 28.10 -19.93
CA HIS A 555 -28.09 29.05 -20.70
C HIS A 555 -29.55 28.61 -20.94
N GLY A 556 -30.01 27.55 -20.29
CA GLY A 556 -31.38 27.02 -20.48
C GLY A 556 -32.43 27.48 -19.45
N ASN A 557 -32.05 28.20 -18.40
CA ASN A 557 -32.97 28.73 -17.38
C ASN A 557 -32.76 30.23 -17.20
N SER A 558 -33.26 31.02 -18.18
CA SER A 558 -33.56 32.45 -18.03
C SER A 558 -35.01 32.73 -18.42
#